data_50e2e1a656dfdfee9e43ac044b83f572
#
_entry.id   50e2e1a656dfdfee9e43ac044b83f572
#
_cell.length_a   1.000
_cell.length_b   1.000
_cell.length_c   1.000
_cell.angle_alpha   90.00
_cell.angle_beta   90.00
_cell.angle_gamma   90.00
#
_symmetry.space_group_name_H-M   'P 1'
#
loop_
_entity.id
_entity.type
_entity.pdbx_description
1 polymer ?
#
loop_
_entity_poly.entity_id
_entity_poly.type
_entity_poly.pdbx_seq_one_letter_code
_entity_poly.pdbx_strand_id
1 'polypeptide(L)'
;NKDGIRSRLFDSVEAALRLADGYVIIDTMDGNELLFSEHYSCPVCGFTVPELEPRLFSFNAPFGSCPTCDGLGSKLEVDLDLVIPDRSKTLREGALAPWNPISSNYYPAMLEQAMTSFGIDMDTPFENLTEEEQNLVLYGSGEREFHFHYINDFGGERNISLPGEGVVNT
;
A
#
# COMPACT_ATOMS: atom_id res chain seq x y z
N ASN A 1 34.80 -28.38 35.24
CA ASN A 1 33.40 -28.63 35.68
C ASN A 1 33.39 -28.67 37.21
N LYS A 2 32.84 -27.61 37.84
CA LYS A 2 32.58 -27.66 39.30
C LYS A 2 31.21 -28.27 39.51
N ASP A 3 31.11 -29.19 40.46
CA ASP A 3 29.82 -29.77 40.86
C ASP A 3 28.84 -28.63 41.24
N GLY A 4 27.62 -28.69 40.73
CA GLY A 4 26.59 -27.69 40.98
C GLY A 4 26.52 -26.52 40.00
N ILE A 5 27.43 -26.34 39.04
CA ILE A 5 27.36 -25.26 38.04
C ILE A 5 26.08 -25.35 37.19
N ARG A 6 25.69 -26.56 36.82
CA ARG A 6 24.52 -26.81 35.98
C ARG A 6 23.22 -26.32 36.64
N SER A 7 23.03 -26.59 37.91
CA SER A 7 21.86 -26.13 38.67
C SER A 7 21.84 -24.62 38.77
N ARG A 8 22.96 -24.01 39.14
CA ARG A 8 23.06 -22.53 39.27
C ARG A 8 22.86 -21.80 37.94
N LEU A 9 23.37 -22.39 36.83
CA LEU A 9 23.14 -21.84 35.50
C LEU A 9 21.66 -21.92 35.12
N PHE A 10 21.02 -23.04 35.39
CA PHE A 10 19.60 -23.25 35.15
C PHE A 10 18.74 -22.21 35.91
N ASP A 11 18.98 -22.04 37.21
CA ASP A 11 18.28 -21.09 38.06
C ASP A 11 18.46 -19.65 37.56
N SER A 12 19.66 -19.31 37.08
CA SER A 12 19.96 -17.96 36.54
C SER A 12 19.29 -17.71 35.18
N VAL A 13 19.28 -18.69 34.30
CA VAL A 13 18.58 -18.63 33.01
C VAL A 13 17.08 -18.53 33.21
N GLU A 14 16.51 -19.35 34.11
CA GLU A 14 15.07 -19.28 34.44
C GLU A 14 14.67 -17.91 34.99
N ALA A 15 15.49 -17.34 35.89
CA ALA A 15 15.24 -16.01 36.43
C ALA A 15 15.32 -14.92 35.33
N ALA A 16 16.29 -15.01 34.41
CA ALA A 16 16.42 -14.06 33.30
C ALA A 16 15.24 -14.15 32.34
N LEU A 17 14.81 -15.37 31.96
CA LEU A 17 13.64 -15.58 31.10
C LEU A 17 12.36 -15.00 31.69
N ARG A 18 12.14 -15.15 33.00
CA ARG A 18 11.00 -14.55 33.70
C ARG A 18 11.03 -13.02 33.70
N LEU A 19 12.22 -12.43 33.83
CA LEU A 19 12.38 -10.97 33.87
C LEU A 19 12.23 -10.31 32.48
N ALA A 20 12.64 -11.03 31.43
CA ALA A 20 12.68 -10.52 30.06
C ALA A 20 11.63 -11.17 29.14
N ASP A 21 10.49 -11.60 29.72
CA ASP A 21 9.36 -12.16 28.98
C ASP A 21 9.77 -13.23 27.96
N GLY A 22 10.56 -14.21 28.43
CA GLY A 22 10.98 -15.37 27.63
C GLY A 22 12.21 -15.15 26.75
N TYR A 23 12.98 -14.09 26.94
CA TYR A 23 14.24 -13.85 26.24
C TYR A 23 15.43 -13.89 27.19
N VAL A 24 16.57 -14.44 26.75
CA VAL A 24 17.82 -14.42 27.47
C VAL A 24 19.02 -14.28 26.52
N ILE A 25 19.96 -13.42 26.87
CA ILE A 25 21.23 -13.30 26.19
C ILE A 25 22.31 -13.90 27.10
N ILE A 26 23.11 -14.79 26.54
CA ILE A 26 24.27 -15.39 27.22
C ILE A 26 25.52 -14.81 26.58
N ASP A 27 26.26 -14.01 27.35
CA ASP A 27 27.60 -13.55 27.01
C ASP A 27 28.61 -14.62 27.41
N THR A 28 29.33 -15.16 26.43
CA THR A 28 30.32 -16.23 26.62
C THR A 28 31.70 -15.72 27.04
N MET A 29 31.83 -14.42 27.35
CA MET A 29 33.05 -13.74 27.82
C MET A 29 34.26 -13.74 26.82
N ASP A 30 34.02 -14.30 25.64
CA ASP A 30 34.95 -14.25 24.48
C ASP A 30 34.48 -13.26 23.41
N GLY A 31 33.46 -12.46 23.75
CA GLY A 31 32.87 -11.44 22.89
C GLY A 31 31.72 -11.96 22.00
N ASN A 32 31.27 -13.22 22.23
CA ASN A 32 30.12 -13.75 21.54
C ASN A 32 28.90 -13.69 22.45
N GLU A 33 27.83 -13.12 21.93
CA GLU A 33 26.51 -13.12 22.57
C GLU A 33 25.59 -14.14 21.89
N LEU A 34 24.95 -14.98 22.69
CA LEU A 34 24.01 -15.99 22.24
C LEU A 34 22.62 -15.60 22.73
N LEU A 35 21.70 -15.27 21.80
CA LEU A 35 20.30 -14.99 22.10
C LEU A 35 19.49 -16.28 22.09
N PHE A 36 18.77 -16.53 23.16
CA PHE A 36 17.80 -17.62 23.28
C PHE A 36 16.42 -17.05 23.60
N SER A 37 15.37 -17.76 23.15
CA SER A 37 13.98 -17.39 23.43
C SER A 37 13.15 -18.64 23.71
N GLU A 38 12.22 -18.55 24.65
CA GLU A 38 11.16 -19.53 24.86
C GLU A 38 10.05 -19.42 23.79
N HIS A 39 9.99 -18.27 23.09
CA HIS A 39 9.09 -18.08 21.98
C HIS A 39 9.71 -18.65 20.69
N TYR A 40 8.89 -18.96 19.70
CA TYR A 40 9.34 -19.49 18.42
C TYR A 40 10.07 -18.41 17.59
N SER A 41 11.26 -18.02 18.05
CA SER A 41 12.08 -16.97 17.43
C SER A 41 13.26 -17.56 16.66
N CYS A 42 13.55 -17.01 15.50
CA CYS A 42 14.75 -17.33 14.75
C CYS A 42 15.96 -16.58 15.34
N PRO A 43 17.01 -17.28 15.82
CA PRO A 43 18.18 -16.60 16.41
C PRO A 43 19.03 -15.86 15.38
N VAL A 44 18.82 -16.09 14.07
CA VAL A 44 19.62 -15.46 13.00
C VAL A 44 19.00 -14.15 12.52
N CYS A 45 17.68 -14.11 12.30
CA CYS A 45 17.00 -12.94 11.73
C CYS A 45 16.04 -12.24 12.71
N GLY A 46 15.87 -12.77 13.94
CA GLY A 46 14.97 -12.21 14.94
C GLY A 46 13.48 -12.41 14.64
N PHE A 47 13.12 -13.10 13.55
CA PHE A 47 11.72 -13.38 13.24
C PHE A 47 11.11 -14.22 14.35
N THR A 48 10.00 -13.77 14.89
CA THR A 48 9.25 -14.47 15.95
C THR A 48 7.90 -14.88 15.41
N VAL A 49 7.58 -16.16 15.51
CA VAL A 49 6.24 -16.65 15.22
C VAL A 49 5.34 -16.24 16.39
N PRO A 50 4.21 -15.56 16.14
CA PRO A 50 3.25 -15.26 17.21
C PRO A 50 2.71 -16.53 17.83
N GLU A 51 2.12 -16.43 19.02
CA GLU A 51 1.54 -17.58 19.72
C GLU A 51 0.64 -18.39 18.79
N LEU A 52 0.92 -19.72 18.72
CA LEU A 52 0.23 -20.61 17.77
C LEU A 52 -1.19 -20.87 18.23
N GLU A 53 -2.10 -19.95 17.89
CA GLU A 53 -3.52 -20.11 18.12
C GLU A 53 -4.23 -20.58 16.84
N PRO A 54 -5.38 -21.29 16.95
CA PRO A 54 -6.16 -21.72 15.78
C PRO A 54 -6.54 -20.58 14.81
N ARG A 55 -6.69 -19.36 15.32
CA ARG A 55 -7.01 -18.15 14.50
C ARG A 55 -5.90 -17.76 13.53
N LEU A 56 -4.63 -18.12 13.81
CA LEU A 56 -3.51 -17.89 12.89
C LEU A 56 -3.59 -18.73 11.61
N PHE A 57 -4.32 -19.83 11.66
CA PHE A 57 -4.51 -20.74 10.53
C PHE A 57 -5.81 -20.47 9.78
N SER A 58 -6.57 -19.47 10.20
CA SER A 58 -7.82 -19.09 9.57
C SER A 58 -7.59 -17.99 8.54
N PHE A 59 -7.76 -18.29 7.26
CA PHE A 59 -7.71 -17.30 6.19
C PHE A 59 -8.83 -16.23 6.27
N ASN A 60 -9.87 -16.48 7.08
CA ASN A 60 -10.98 -15.56 7.32
C ASN A 60 -10.83 -14.75 8.62
N ALA A 61 -9.68 -14.83 9.29
CA ALA A 61 -9.37 -14.04 10.48
C ALA A 61 -8.24 -13.05 10.18
N PRO A 62 -8.30 -11.80 10.65
CA PRO A 62 -7.28 -10.77 10.36
C PRO A 62 -5.85 -11.20 10.68
N PHE A 63 -5.69 -12.08 11.68
CA PHE A 63 -4.37 -12.59 12.10
C PHE A 63 -3.80 -13.69 11.21
N GLY A 64 -4.65 -14.42 10.47
CA GLY A 64 -4.25 -15.55 9.64
C GLY A 64 -4.46 -15.30 8.15
N SER A 65 -5.15 -14.22 7.79
CA SER A 65 -5.39 -13.85 6.39
C SER A 65 -4.12 -13.32 5.73
N CYS A 66 -4.01 -13.56 4.45
CA CYS A 66 -2.94 -12.97 3.64
C CYS A 66 -3.12 -11.44 3.57
N PRO A 67 -2.09 -10.63 3.93
CA PRO A 67 -2.21 -9.17 3.91
C PRO A 67 -2.39 -8.57 2.51
N THR A 68 -2.15 -9.35 1.46
CA THR A 68 -2.31 -8.90 0.06
C THR A 68 -3.72 -9.10 -0.47
N CYS A 69 -4.42 -10.16 -0.05
CA CYS A 69 -5.75 -10.50 -0.58
C CYS A 69 -6.81 -10.68 0.51
N ASP A 70 -6.48 -10.36 1.77
CA ASP A 70 -7.36 -10.50 2.93
C ASP A 70 -8.04 -11.89 3.05
N GLY A 71 -7.34 -12.92 2.59
CA GLY A 71 -7.83 -14.30 2.60
C GLY A 71 -8.68 -14.70 1.38
N LEU A 72 -8.88 -13.80 0.42
CA LEU A 72 -9.71 -14.07 -0.77
C LEU A 72 -9.02 -14.95 -1.82
N GLY A 73 -7.69 -15.12 -1.74
CA GLY A 73 -6.91 -15.90 -2.70
C GLY A 73 -6.63 -15.20 -4.04
N SER A 74 -7.28 -14.07 -4.28
CA SER A 74 -7.11 -13.24 -5.48
C SER A 74 -7.19 -11.76 -5.12
N LYS A 75 -6.52 -10.91 -5.90
CA LYS A 75 -6.60 -9.46 -5.82
C LYS A 75 -7.10 -8.92 -7.15
N LEU A 76 -8.06 -8.03 -7.09
CA LEU A 76 -8.48 -7.29 -8.27
C LEU A 76 -7.50 -6.13 -8.48
N GLU A 77 -6.94 -6.04 -9.66
CA GLU A 77 -6.08 -4.94 -10.09
C GLU A 77 -6.67 -4.32 -11.35
N VAL A 78 -6.47 -3.02 -11.50
CA VAL A 78 -6.90 -2.31 -12.70
C VAL A 78 -5.93 -2.64 -13.84
N ASP A 79 -6.46 -3.14 -14.94
CA ASP A 79 -5.69 -3.38 -16.16
C ASP A 79 -5.56 -2.06 -16.93
N LEU A 80 -4.34 -1.54 -16.98
CA LEU A 80 -4.03 -0.26 -17.64
C LEU A 80 -4.26 -0.29 -19.16
N ASP A 81 -4.17 -1.45 -19.80
CA ASP A 81 -4.44 -1.59 -21.23
C ASP A 81 -5.95 -1.50 -21.53
N LEU A 82 -6.80 -1.80 -20.55
CA LEU A 82 -8.24 -1.56 -20.64
C LEU A 82 -8.59 -0.10 -20.31
N VAL A 83 -7.81 0.55 -19.45
CA VAL A 83 -7.99 1.98 -19.11
C VAL A 83 -7.58 2.86 -20.30
N ILE A 84 -6.47 2.51 -20.95
CA ILE A 84 -5.91 3.24 -22.09
C ILE A 84 -5.71 2.27 -23.25
N PRO A 85 -6.79 1.92 -23.95
CA PRO A 85 -6.74 0.93 -25.04
C PRO A 85 -5.97 1.43 -26.26
N ASP A 86 -5.84 2.74 -26.43
CA ASP A 86 -5.12 3.38 -27.53
C ASP A 86 -4.29 4.55 -27.00
N ARG A 87 -3.00 4.30 -26.80
CA ARG A 87 -2.06 5.29 -26.26
C ARG A 87 -1.67 6.39 -27.28
N SER A 88 -1.98 6.19 -28.57
CA SER A 88 -1.75 7.20 -29.60
C SER A 88 -2.79 8.32 -29.58
N LYS A 89 -3.91 8.12 -28.88
CA LYS A 89 -4.94 9.15 -28.68
C LYS A 89 -4.53 10.16 -27.63
N THR A 90 -5.04 11.37 -27.82
CA THR A 90 -4.93 12.43 -26.84
C THR A 90 -5.98 12.27 -25.73
N LEU A 91 -5.78 12.95 -24.61
CA LEU A 91 -6.78 12.98 -23.51
C LEU A 91 -8.11 13.57 -24.03
N ARG A 92 -8.06 14.56 -24.92
CA ARG A 92 -9.23 15.18 -25.54
C ARG A 92 -9.97 14.24 -26.49
N GLU A 93 -9.26 13.36 -27.20
CA GLU A 93 -9.84 12.33 -28.09
C GLU A 93 -10.38 11.12 -27.36
N GLY A 94 -10.29 11.11 -26.04
CA GLY A 94 -10.80 10.03 -25.18
C GLY A 94 -9.84 8.85 -25.05
N ALA A 95 -8.55 9.09 -24.84
CA ALA A 95 -7.57 8.06 -24.51
C ALA A 95 -7.97 7.24 -23.27
N LEU A 96 -8.67 7.87 -22.31
CA LEU A 96 -9.14 7.25 -21.08
C LEU A 96 -10.53 6.64 -21.29
N ALA A 97 -10.62 5.35 -21.50
CA ALA A 97 -11.87 4.65 -21.75
C ALA A 97 -12.94 4.80 -20.64
N PRO A 98 -12.60 4.77 -19.33
CA PRO A 98 -13.59 4.94 -18.26
C PRO A 98 -14.22 6.35 -18.21
N TRP A 99 -13.50 7.36 -18.68
CA TRP A 99 -13.95 8.77 -18.64
C TRP A 99 -14.47 9.28 -19.98
N ASN A 100 -14.75 8.36 -20.91
CA ASN A 100 -15.31 8.72 -22.19
C ASN A 100 -16.76 9.27 -22.02
N PRO A 101 -17.13 10.42 -22.69
CA PRO A 101 -18.33 11.20 -22.40
C PRO A 101 -19.68 10.58 -22.79
N ILE A 102 -19.77 9.25 -22.90
CA ILE A 102 -21.02 8.56 -23.29
C ILE A 102 -22.14 8.72 -22.25
N SER A 103 -21.80 8.97 -20.98
CA SER A 103 -22.79 8.97 -19.88
C SER A 103 -22.80 10.21 -19.00
N SER A 104 -21.78 11.05 -19.03
CA SER A 104 -21.68 12.26 -18.18
C SER A 104 -20.62 13.21 -18.69
N ASN A 105 -20.90 14.51 -18.67
CA ASN A 105 -19.92 15.56 -18.95
C ASN A 105 -19.04 15.90 -17.72
N TYR A 106 -19.27 15.28 -16.58
CA TYR A 106 -18.59 15.59 -15.32
C TYR A 106 -17.11 15.24 -15.39
N TYR A 107 -16.78 13.99 -15.71
CA TYR A 107 -15.38 13.54 -15.75
C TYR A 107 -14.54 14.23 -16.83
N PRO A 108 -15.03 14.44 -18.07
CA PRO A 108 -14.31 15.23 -19.06
C PRO A 108 -14.03 16.66 -18.60
N ALA A 109 -15.02 17.35 -17.99
CA ALA A 109 -14.84 18.71 -17.48
C ALA A 109 -13.85 18.75 -16.30
N MET A 110 -13.89 17.77 -15.42
CA MET A 110 -12.94 17.63 -14.31
C MET A 110 -11.52 17.39 -14.83
N LEU A 111 -11.35 16.48 -15.78
CA LEU A 111 -10.07 16.20 -16.41
C LEU A 111 -9.48 17.44 -17.08
N GLU A 112 -10.26 18.15 -17.88
CA GLU A 112 -9.79 19.35 -18.59
C GLU A 112 -9.31 20.42 -17.62
N GLN A 113 -10.05 20.70 -16.55
CA GLN A 113 -9.68 21.71 -15.57
C GLN A 113 -8.47 21.27 -14.72
N ALA A 114 -8.41 19.99 -14.35
CA ALA A 114 -7.26 19.44 -13.63
C ALA A 114 -5.98 19.52 -14.48
N MET A 115 -6.02 19.04 -15.71
CA MET A 115 -4.87 19.07 -16.62
C MET A 115 -4.41 20.49 -16.92
N THR A 116 -5.33 21.41 -17.17
CA THR A 116 -5.02 22.84 -17.33
C THR A 116 -4.33 23.42 -16.10
N SER A 117 -4.83 23.11 -14.91
CA SER A 117 -4.25 23.56 -13.64
C SER A 117 -2.85 23.03 -13.39
N PHE A 118 -2.59 21.79 -13.81
CA PHE A 118 -1.29 21.14 -13.64
C PHE A 118 -0.33 21.40 -14.81
N GLY A 119 -0.78 22.12 -15.86
CA GLY A 119 0.04 22.49 -17.01
C GLY A 119 0.24 21.37 -18.03
N ILE A 120 -0.64 20.36 -18.03
CA ILE A 120 -0.60 19.23 -18.95
C ILE A 120 -1.43 19.57 -20.19
N ASP A 121 -0.83 19.36 -21.36
CA ASP A 121 -1.49 19.58 -22.64
C ASP A 121 -2.43 18.42 -23.00
N MET A 122 -3.72 18.72 -23.11
CA MET A 122 -4.77 17.76 -23.45
C MET A 122 -4.70 17.24 -24.90
N ASP A 123 -3.97 17.91 -25.76
CA ASP A 123 -3.84 17.59 -27.19
C ASP A 123 -2.54 16.81 -27.50
N THR A 124 -1.75 16.50 -26.49
CA THR A 124 -0.59 15.60 -26.60
C THR A 124 -1.05 14.15 -26.53
N PRO A 125 -0.64 13.26 -27.46
CA PRO A 125 -0.87 11.81 -27.37
C PRO A 125 -0.39 11.25 -26.03
N PHE A 126 -1.15 10.33 -25.42
CA PHE A 126 -0.84 9.81 -24.09
C PHE A 126 0.56 9.18 -24.00
N GLU A 127 1.01 8.51 -25.07
CA GLU A 127 2.36 7.92 -25.15
C GLU A 127 3.50 8.94 -25.15
N ASN A 128 3.22 10.19 -25.52
CA ASN A 128 4.18 11.28 -25.57
C ASN A 128 4.20 12.15 -24.30
N LEU A 129 3.26 11.93 -23.38
CA LEU A 129 3.30 12.53 -22.06
C LEU A 129 4.51 12.00 -21.27
N THR A 130 5.08 12.83 -20.43
CA THR A 130 6.14 12.41 -19.51
C THR A 130 5.60 11.39 -18.50
N GLU A 131 6.47 10.60 -17.91
CA GLU A 131 6.10 9.60 -16.89
C GLU A 131 5.37 10.25 -15.69
N GLU A 132 5.79 11.46 -15.30
CA GLU A 132 5.13 12.22 -14.24
C GLU A 132 3.70 12.64 -14.62
N GLU A 133 3.50 13.10 -15.85
CA GLU A 133 2.17 13.48 -16.37
C GLU A 133 1.27 12.26 -16.52
N GLN A 134 1.79 11.13 -17.03
CA GLN A 134 1.05 9.88 -17.11
C GLN A 134 0.62 9.39 -15.73
N ASN A 135 1.53 9.42 -14.75
CA ASN A 135 1.22 9.04 -13.38
C ASN A 135 0.17 9.95 -12.74
N LEU A 136 0.21 11.25 -13.03
CA LEU A 136 -0.80 12.19 -12.54
C LEU A 136 -2.18 11.88 -13.12
N VAL A 137 -2.26 11.58 -14.40
CA VAL A 137 -3.53 11.18 -15.07
C VAL A 137 -4.05 9.85 -14.50
N LEU A 138 -3.17 8.87 -14.30
CA LEU A 138 -3.55 7.53 -13.86
C LEU A 138 -3.89 7.46 -12.37
N TYR A 139 -3.05 8.02 -11.53
CA TYR A 139 -3.10 7.85 -10.07
C TYR A 139 -3.45 9.13 -9.30
N GLY A 140 -3.56 10.25 -10.03
CA GLY A 140 -3.96 11.52 -9.43
C GLY A 140 -2.80 12.37 -8.92
N SER A 141 -3.17 13.55 -8.40
CA SER A 141 -2.22 14.60 -7.97
C SER A 141 -1.73 14.45 -6.53
N GLY A 142 -2.17 13.41 -5.80
CA GLY A 142 -1.94 13.29 -4.36
C GLY A 142 -2.60 14.43 -3.59
N GLU A 143 -1.82 15.20 -2.83
CA GLU A 143 -2.33 16.32 -2.02
C GLU A 143 -2.48 17.65 -2.81
N ARG A 144 -2.04 17.71 -4.07
CA ARG A 144 -2.16 18.93 -4.87
C ARG A 144 -3.59 19.12 -5.33
N GLU A 145 -4.22 20.20 -4.90
CA GLU A 145 -5.58 20.56 -5.25
C GLU A 145 -5.62 21.44 -6.52
N PHE A 146 -6.72 21.33 -7.26
CA PHE A 146 -7.09 22.25 -8.32
C PHE A 146 -8.49 22.79 -8.05
N HIS A 147 -8.79 23.94 -8.65
CA HIS A 147 -10.09 24.56 -8.54
C HIS A 147 -11.01 24.01 -9.63
N PHE A 148 -12.12 23.39 -9.21
CA PHE A 148 -13.10 22.77 -10.09
C PHE A 148 -14.42 23.53 -10.06
N HIS A 149 -14.80 24.03 -11.23
CA HIS A 149 -16.08 24.67 -11.47
C HIS A 149 -16.91 23.81 -12.42
N TYR A 150 -18.09 23.42 -11.99
CA TYR A 150 -18.98 22.59 -12.77
C TYR A 150 -20.44 23.02 -12.62
N ILE A 151 -21.15 23.10 -13.74
CA ILE A 151 -22.59 23.35 -13.80
C ILE A 151 -23.24 22.07 -14.32
N ASN A 152 -24.10 21.48 -13.51
CA ASN A 152 -24.84 20.27 -13.92
C ASN A 152 -25.98 20.59 -14.88
N ASP A 153 -26.55 19.57 -15.51
CA ASP A 153 -27.65 19.69 -16.49
C ASP A 153 -28.94 20.30 -15.91
N PHE A 154 -29.06 20.39 -14.58
CA PHE A 154 -30.17 21.02 -13.86
C PHE A 154 -29.87 22.45 -13.39
N GLY A 155 -28.75 23.04 -13.82
CA GLY A 155 -28.33 24.38 -13.43
C GLY A 155 -27.74 24.52 -12.03
N GLY A 156 -27.45 23.40 -11.36
CA GLY A 156 -26.74 23.39 -10.08
C GLY A 156 -25.25 23.67 -10.32
N GLU A 157 -24.72 24.70 -9.66
CA GLU A 157 -23.34 25.11 -9.74
C GLU A 157 -22.53 24.51 -8.58
N ARG A 158 -21.35 23.95 -8.87
CA ARG A 158 -20.35 23.54 -7.90
C ARG A 158 -19.04 24.28 -8.14
N ASN A 159 -18.47 24.78 -7.06
CA ASN A 159 -17.23 25.54 -7.07
C ASN A 159 -16.42 25.08 -5.85
N ILE A 160 -15.51 24.13 -6.05
CA ILE A 160 -14.79 23.43 -4.98
C ILE A 160 -13.31 23.26 -5.35
N SER A 161 -12.45 23.25 -4.35
CA SER A 161 -11.07 22.79 -4.51
C SER A 161 -10.99 21.32 -4.10
N LEU A 162 -10.41 20.49 -4.94
CA LEU A 162 -10.24 19.07 -4.70
C LEU A 162 -8.91 18.59 -5.31
N PRO A 163 -8.32 17.53 -4.74
CA PRO A 163 -7.18 16.89 -5.37
C PRO A 163 -7.61 16.25 -6.70
N GLY A 164 -6.69 16.17 -7.64
CA GLY A 164 -6.92 15.45 -8.89
C GLY A 164 -7.03 13.95 -8.60
N GLU A 165 -8.21 13.39 -8.79
CA GLU A 165 -8.41 11.96 -8.75
C GLU A 165 -7.84 11.34 -10.02
N GLY A 166 -7.04 10.29 -9.89
CA GLY A 166 -6.56 9.53 -11.03
C GLY A 166 -7.63 8.54 -11.52
N VAL A 167 -7.61 8.24 -12.81
CA VAL A 167 -8.60 7.32 -13.42
C VAL A 167 -8.61 5.91 -12.80
N VAL A 168 -7.51 5.49 -12.19
CA VAL A 168 -7.38 4.19 -11.50
C VAL A 168 -8.02 4.22 -10.11
N ASN A 169 -8.14 5.39 -9.50
CA ASN A 169 -8.65 5.56 -8.13
C ASN A 169 -10.15 5.95 -8.10
N THR A 170 -10.76 6.14 -9.26
CA THR A 170 -12.18 6.46 -9.45
C THR A 170 -12.97 5.20 -9.64
#